data_e782f8776e300118051cf8d944e54c7f
#
_entry.id   e782f8776e300118051cf8d944e54c7f
#
_cell.length_a   1.000
_cell.length_b   1.000
_cell.length_c   1.000
_cell.angle_alpha   90.00
_cell.angle_beta   90.00
_cell.angle_gamma   90.00
#
_symmetry.space_group_name_H-M   'P 1'
#
loop_
_entity.id
_entity.type
_entity.pdbx_description
1 polymer ?
#
loop_
_entity_poly.entity_id
_entity_poly.type
_entity_poly.pdbx_seq_one_letter_code
_entity_poly.pdbx_strand_id
1 'polypeptide(L)'
;IVYEAQEAGIKAAVIGADFRAPHNAAVEVIKQGLLDLGIINDPKDYRKFFPHGTSHYVGLDVHDPGTTGPYRANSIITVEPGIYVQDKSDCDPKWWGIAVRIEDTVLITNNGPVNLSIYAPRKSDEIENLMKKSSPLTDFILPKL
;
A
#
# COMPACT_ATOMS: atom_id res chain seq x y z
N ILE A 1 -0.89 -3.40 -10.44
CA ILE A 1 -0.70 -4.45 -9.43
C ILE A 1 -0.78 -3.87 -8.01
N VAL A 2 0.11 -2.89 -7.63
CA VAL A 2 0.13 -2.37 -6.23
C VAL A 2 -1.17 -1.67 -5.87
N TYR A 3 -1.77 -0.91 -6.79
CA TYR A 3 -3.08 -0.30 -6.62
C TYR A 3 -4.18 -1.35 -6.37
N GLU A 4 -4.24 -2.39 -7.19
CA GLU A 4 -5.21 -3.48 -7.03
C GLU A 4 -4.99 -4.25 -5.72
N ALA A 5 -3.73 -4.44 -5.32
CA ALA A 5 -3.38 -5.07 -4.05
C ALA A 5 -3.86 -4.23 -2.86
N GLN A 6 -3.73 -2.90 -2.94
CA GLN A 6 -4.24 -1.99 -1.94
C GLN A 6 -5.77 -2.03 -1.85
N GLU A 7 -6.48 -1.97 -2.98
CA GLU A 7 -7.93 -2.08 -3.02
C GLU A 7 -8.43 -3.40 -2.41
N ALA A 8 -7.74 -4.52 -2.72
CA ALA A 8 -8.05 -5.81 -2.12
C ALA A 8 -7.83 -5.79 -0.59
N GLY A 9 -6.73 -5.18 -0.13
CA GLY A 9 -6.43 -5.01 1.29
C GLY A 9 -7.47 -4.15 2.01
N ILE A 10 -7.83 -3.00 1.45
CA ILE A 10 -8.88 -2.12 2.00
C ILE A 10 -10.21 -2.88 2.13
N LYS A 11 -10.62 -3.58 1.07
CA LYS A 11 -11.86 -4.37 1.06
C LYS A 11 -11.88 -5.46 2.13
N ALA A 12 -10.73 -6.02 2.49
CA ALA A 12 -10.60 -7.06 3.51
C ALA A 12 -10.58 -6.49 4.96
N ALA A 13 -10.42 -5.18 5.13
CA ALA A 13 -10.35 -4.50 6.42
C ALA A 13 -11.76 -4.27 7.00
N VAL A 14 -12.43 -5.33 7.42
CA VAL A 14 -13.79 -5.27 7.96
C VAL A 14 -13.85 -5.74 9.41
N ILE A 15 -14.89 -5.33 10.14
CA ILE A 15 -15.12 -5.78 11.53
C ILE A 15 -15.12 -7.30 11.60
N GLY A 16 -14.42 -7.84 12.59
CA GLY A 16 -14.31 -9.28 12.83
C GLY A 16 -13.30 -10.00 11.96
N ALA A 17 -12.75 -9.36 10.93
CA ALA A 17 -11.65 -9.94 10.16
C ALA A 17 -10.36 -9.99 10.99
N ASP A 18 -9.54 -11.00 10.74
CA ASP A 18 -8.21 -11.12 11.32
C ASP A 18 -7.34 -9.91 10.95
N PHE A 19 -6.45 -9.49 11.86
CA PHE A 19 -5.53 -8.38 11.62
C PHE A 19 -4.70 -8.55 10.33
N ARG A 20 -4.41 -9.77 9.93
CA ARG A 20 -3.67 -10.09 8.70
C ARG A 20 -4.54 -10.16 7.44
N ALA A 21 -5.86 -10.00 7.53
CA ALA A 21 -6.74 -10.11 6.38
C ALA A 21 -6.38 -9.12 5.24
N PRO A 22 -6.09 -7.83 5.49
CA PRO A 22 -5.61 -6.92 4.46
C PRO A 22 -4.31 -7.38 3.79
N HIS A 23 -3.35 -7.86 4.59
CA HIS A 23 -2.09 -8.37 4.08
C HIS A 23 -2.29 -9.60 3.21
N ASN A 24 -3.07 -10.57 3.66
CA ASN A 24 -3.32 -11.80 2.90
C ASN A 24 -3.99 -11.50 1.56
N ALA A 25 -4.97 -10.58 1.54
CA ALA A 25 -5.63 -10.16 0.32
C ALA A 25 -4.67 -9.46 -0.66
N ALA A 26 -3.84 -8.55 -0.17
CA ALA A 26 -2.83 -7.86 -0.98
C ALA A 26 -1.77 -8.83 -1.53
N VAL A 27 -1.33 -9.80 -0.72
CA VAL A 27 -0.34 -10.82 -1.12
C VAL A 27 -0.83 -11.65 -2.31
N GLU A 28 -2.11 -12.05 -2.34
CA GLU A 28 -2.61 -12.86 -3.46
C GLU A 28 -2.59 -12.07 -4.78
N VAL A 29 -2.93 -10.79 -4.76
CA VAL A 29 -2.85 -9.91 -5.95
C VAL A 29 -1.39 -9.72 -6.38
N ILE A 30 -0.48 -9.47 -5.43
CA ILE A 30 0.94 -9.28 -5.72
C ILE A 30 1.56 -10.56 -6.30
N LYS A 31 1.29 -11.73 -5.72
CA LYS A 31 1.79 -13.01 -6.25
C LYS A 31 1.39 -13.20 -7.70
N GLN A 32 0.10 -13.02 -8.01
CA GLN A 32 -0.38 -13.20 -9.36
C GLN A 32 0.27 -12.19 -10.32
N GLY A 33 0.31 -10.92 -9.93
CA GLY A 33 0.92 -9.88 -10.77
C GLY A 33 2.42 -10.10 -11.02
N LEU A 34 3.18 -10.57 -10.02
CA LEU A 34 4.61 -10.87 -10.20
C LEU A 34 4.84 -12.09 -11.11
N LEU A 35 3.96 -13.10 -11.04
CA LEU A 35 3.96 -14.25 -11.96
C LEU A 35 3.64 -13.81 -13.39
N ASP A 36 2.59 -13.01 -13.59
CA ASP A 36 2.15 -12.54 -14.90
C ASP A 36 3.21 -11.69 -15.60
N LEU A 37 4.01 -10.94 -14.82
CA LEU A 37 5.14 -10.16 -15.33
C LEU A 37 6.43 -10.97 -15.54
N GLY A 38 6.45 -12.23 -15.10
CA GLY A 38 7.64 -13.08 -15.13
C GLY A 38 8.75 -12.61 -14.20
N ILE A 39 8.42 -11.87 -13.15
CA ILE A 39 9.37 -11.44 -12.11
C ILE A 39 9.69 -12.60 -11.16
N ILE A 40 8.71 -13.47 -10.91
CA ILE A 40 8.88 -14.70 -10.15
C ILE A 40 8.34 -15.89 -10.94
N ASN A 41 8.86 -17.09 -10.65
CA ASN A 41 8.36 -18.37 -11.19
C ASN A 41 7.67 -19.23 -10.13
N ASP A 42 7.97 -19.00 -8.85
CA ASP A 42 7.30 -19.65 -7.70
C ASP A 42 6.54 -18.58 -6.90
N PRO A 43 5.23 -18.77 -6.64
CA PRO A 43 4.46 -17.84 -5.80
C PRO A 43 5.08 -17.55 -4.43
N LYS A 44 5.87 -18.47 -3.88
CA LYS A 44 6.55 -18.28 -2.59
C LYS A 44 7.61 -17.18 -2.62
N ASP A 45 8.14 -16.88 -3.80
CA ASP A 45 9.18 -15.87 -4.00
C ASP A 45 8.67 -14.43 -3.91
N TYR A 46 7.36 -14.21 -3.79
CA TYR A 46 6.80 -12.87 -3.64
C TYR A 46 7.46 -12.06 -2.51
N ARG A 47 7.91 -12.73 -1.44
CA ARG A 47 8.54 -12.08 -0.29
C ARG A 47 9.88 -11.42 -0.60
N LYS A 48 10.53 -11.80 -1.69
CA LYS A 48 11.75 -11.14 -2.19
C LYS A 48 11.45 -9.72 -2.67
N PHE A 49 10.20 -9.47 -3.11
CA PHE A 49 9.74 -8.22 -3.71
C PHE A 49 8.72 -7.47 -2.84
N PHE A 50 8.08 -8.14 -1.90
CA PHE A 50 7.16 -7.57 -0.91
C PHE A 50 7.49 -8.11 0.49
N PRO A 51 8.52 -7.55 1.15
CA PRO A 51 9.09 -8.12 2.38
C PRO A 51 8.42 -7.69 3.69
N HIS A 52 7.45 -6.75 3.67
CA HIS A 52 6.86 -6.18 4.88
C HIS A 52 5.35 -6.49 5.02
N GLY A 53 4.79 -6.13 6.18
CA GLY A 53 3.34 -6.17 6.41
C GLY A 53 2.60 -5.10 5.61
N THR A 54 1.28 -5.21 5.56
CA THR A 54 0.44 -4.27 4.79
C THR A 54 -0.24 -3.24 5.70
N SER A 55 -0.29 -3.47 7.02
CA SER A 55 -1.10 -2.64 7.91
C SER A 55 -0.47 -2.52 9.28
N HIS A 56 -0.63 -1.35 9.88
CA HIS A 56 -0.41 -1.07 11.28
C HIS A 56 -1.47 -0.11 11.80
N TYR A 57 -1.65 -0.03 13.11
CA TYR A 57 -2.53 0.97 13.71
C TYR A 57 -1.92 2.37 13.58
N VAL A 58 -2.81 3.37 13.51
CA VAL A 58 -2.45 4.79 13.42
C VAL A 58 -2.78 5.46 14.75
N GLY A 59 -1.78 6.14 15.33
CA GLY A 59 -1.92 6.86 16.60
C GLY A 59 -0.74 7.82 16.82
N LEU A 60 -0.16 7.82 18.02
CA LEU A 60 0.94 8.72 18.38
C LEU A 60 2.29 8.24 17.81
N ASP A 61 2.45 6.93 17.65
CA ASP A 61 3.64 6.33 17.09
C ASP A 61 3.44 5.97 15.61
N VAL A 62 4.53 5.91 14.83
CA VAL A 62 4.51 5.48 13.42
C VAL A 62 3.86 4.11 13.29
N HIS A 63 4.22 3.18 14.15
CA HIS A 63 3.58 1.88 14.30
C HIS A 63 2.91 1.83 15.68
N ASP A 64 1.73 2.44 15.76
CA ASP A 64 1.03 2.57 17.04
C ASP A 64 0.65 1.19 17.59
N PRO A 65 0.75 0.98 18.92
CA PRO A 65 0.38 -0.27 19.52
C PRO A 65 -1.11 -0.56 19.33
N GLY A 66 -1.42 -1.81 19.01
CA GLY A 66 -2.77 -2.27 18.77
C GLY A 66 -2.92 -3.76 19.06
N THR A 67 -4.13 -4.26 18.90
CA THR A 67 -4.40 -5.69 19.10
C THR A 67 -4.18 -6.47 17.79
N THR A 68 -3.57 -7.64 17.89
CA THR A 68 -3.47 -8.59 16.77
C THR A 68 -4.75 -9.44 16.60
N GLY A 69 -5.78 -9.16 17.40
CA GLY A 69 -7.08 -9.80 17.33
C GLY A 69 -7.96 -9.24 16.19
N PRO A 70 -9.20 -9.73 16.09
CA PRO A 70 -10.12 -9.26 15.06
C PRO A 70 -10.36 -7.76 15.13
N TYR A 71 -10.48 -7.13 13.97
CA TYR A 71 -10.77 -5.70 13.86
C TYR A 71 -12.08 -5.33 14.54
N ARG A 72 -12.09 -4.17 15.17
CA ARG A 72 -13.27 -3.58 15.82
C ARG A 72 -13.71 -2.31 15.09
N ALA A 73 -14.96 -1.93 15.26
CA ALA A 73 -15.42 -0.62 14.79
C ALA A 73 -14.57 0.51 15.38
N ASN A 74 -14.35 1.55 14.59
CA ASN A 74 -13.53 2.73 14.91
C ASN A 74 -12.02 2.44 15.02
N SER A 75 -11.55 1.25 14.61
CA SER A 75 -10.11 1.04 14.38
C SER A 75 -9.65 1.84 13.17
N ILE A 76 -8.50 2.48 13.29
CA ILE A 76 -7.82 3.17 12.17
C ILE A 76 -6.50 2.45 11.90
N ILE A 77 -6.30 2.07 10.65
CA ILE A 77 -5.10 1.33 10.20
C ILE A 77 -4.57 1.93 8.90
N THR A 78 -3.30 1.66 8.59
CA THR A 78 -2.78 1.83 7.22
C THR A 78 -3.12 0.63 6.36
N VAL A 79 -3.19 0.82 5.04
CA VAL A 79 -3.13 -0.25 4.04
C VAL A 79 -2.11 0.15 2.98
N GLU A 80 -0.94 -0.50 3.01
CA GLU A 80 0.28 -0.03 2.33
C GLU A 80 1.08 -1.15 1.63
N PRO A 81 0.48 -1.91 0.73
CA PRO A 81 1.24 -2.88 -0.03
C PRO A 81 2.30 -2.21 -0.92
N GLY A 82 3.38 -2.94 -1.20
CA GLY A 82 4.43 -2.43 -2.09
C GLY A 82 5.16 -3.54 -2.83
N ILE A 83 5.76 -3.18 -3.96
CA ILE A 83 6.67 -4.03 -4.74
C ILE A 83 7.99 -3.28 -4.89
N TYR A 84 9.09 -3.97 -4.59
CA TYR A 84 10.45 -3.42 -4.63
C TYR A 84 11.37 -4.38 -5.38
N VAL A 85 11.80 -3.98 -6.57
CA VAL A 85 12.74 -4.75 -7.39
C VAL A 85 14.11 -4.09 -7.28
N GLN A 86 14.95 -4.65 -6.42
CA GLN A 86 16.31 -4.13 -6.22
C GLN A 86 17.19 -4.43 -7.44
N ASP A 87 18.25 -3.67 -7.60
CA ASP A 87 19.28 -3.95 -8.58
C ASP A 87 19.86 -5.35 -8.35
N LYS A 88 20.04 -6.10 -9.45
CA LYS A 88 20.54 -7.49 -9.45
C LYS A 88 19.59 -8.50 -8.81
N SER A 89 18.31 -8.17 -8.64
CA SER A 89 17.28 -9.16 -8.32
C SER A 89 17.24 -10.26 -9.38
N ASP A 90 16.85 -11.46 -8.95
CA ASP A 90 16.74 -12.65 -9.82
C ASP A 90 15.50 -12.55 -10.74
N CYS A 91 15.53 -11.57 -11.66
CA CYS A 91 14.51 -11.32 -12.67
C CYS A 91 15.11 -10.51 -13.84
N ASP A 92 14.31 -10.30 -14.90
CA ASP A 92 14.73 -9.49 -16.05
C ASP A 92 15.22 -8.10 -15.59
N PRO A 93 16.43 -7.67 -16.00
CA PRO A 93 17.01 -6.37 -15.64
C PRO A 93 16.12 -5.15 -15.95
N LYS A 94 15.18 -5.26 -16.88
CA LYS A 94 14.23 -4.18 -17.18
C LYS A 94 13.36 -3.77 -15.98
N TRP A 95 13.23 -4.65 -14.99
CA TRP A 95 12.46 -4.40 -13.76
C TRP A 95 13.28 -3.81 -12.61
N TRP A 96 14.61 -3.84 -12.69
CA TRP A 96 15.48 -3.40 -11.62
C TRP A 96 15.33 -1.91 -11.30
N GLY A 97 15.44 -1.58 -10.03
CA GLY A 97 15.28 -0.20 -9.54
C GLY A 97 13.84 0.28 -9.43
N ILE A 98 12.85 -0.56 -9.80
CA ILE A 98 11.44 -0.19 -9.67
C ILE A 98 10.98 -0.44 -8.23
N ALA A 99 10.45 0.60 -7.60
CA ALA A 99 9.84 0.52 -6.27
C ALA A 99 8.53 1.30 -6.26
N VAL A 100 7.45 0.66 -5.82
CA VAL A 100 6.12 1.27 -5.71
C VAL A 100 5.49 0.86 -4.38
N ARG A 101 5.05 1.85 -3.60
CA ARG A 101 4.15 1.68 -2.45
C ARG A 101 2.98 2.65 -2.62
N ILE A 102 1.78 2.19 -2.35
CA ILE A 102 0.59 3.03 -2.26
C ILE A 102 0.00 2.79 -0.88
N GLU A 103 -0.18 3.88 -0.13
CA GLU A 103 -0.60 3.82 1.27
C GLU A 103 -1.80 4.73 1.51
N ASP A 104 -2.79 4.21 2.19
CA ASP A 104 -3.94 4.96 2.68
C ASP A 104 -4.20 4.66 4.15
N THR A 105 -4.79 5.64 4.82
CA THR A 105 -5.36 5.50 6.16
C THR A 105 -6.83 5.09 6.04
N VAL A 106 -7.19 4.00 6.71
CA VAL A 106 -8.52 3.37 6.61
C VAL A 106 -9.18 3.30 7.99
N LEU A 107 -10.38 3.86 8.08
CA LEU A 107 -11.26 3.72 9.23
C LEU A 107 -12.19 2.51 9.04
N ILE A 108 -12.18 1.59 9.99
CA ILE A 108 -13.07 0.42 9.99
C ILE A 108 -14.40 0.79 10.64
N THR A 109 -15.51 0.71 9.89
CA THR A 109 -16.86 1.08 10.36
C THR A 109 -17.84 -0.09 10.27
N ASN A 110 -19.00 0.07 10.89
CA ASN A 110 -20.10 -0.91 10.80
C ASN A 110 -20.60 -1.10 9.36
N ASN A 111 -20.37 -0.12 8.48
CA ASN A 111 -20.79 -0.15 7.07
C ASN A 111 -19.66 -0.52 6.11
N GLY A 112 -18.54 -1.02 6.64
CA GLY A 112 -17.34 -1.34 5.88
C GLY A 112 -16.20 -0.33 6.08
N PRO A 113 -15.06 -0.55 5.39
CA PRO A 113 -13.91 0.34 5.48
C PRO A 113 -14.15 1.67 4.78
N VAL A 114 -13.67 2.75 5.39
CA VAL A 114 -13.69 4.11 4.83
C VAL A 114 -12.26 4.58 4.64
N ASN A 115 -11.87 4.87 3.41
CA ASN A 115 -10.57 5.45 3.11
C ASN A 115 -10.57 6.94 3.47
N LEU A 116 -9.76 7.33 4.46
CA LEU A 116 -9.67 8.70 4.95
C LEU A 116 -8.78 9.59 4.07
N SER A 117 -7.90 8.99 3.28
CA SER A 117 -6.98 9.67 2.34
C SER A 117 -7.44 9.59 0.88
N ILE A 118 -8.71 9.33 0.63
CA ILE A 118 -9.30 9.08 -0.71
C ILE A 118 -9.03 10.20 -1.74
N TYR A 119 -8.76 11.42 -1.28
CA TYR A 119 -8.47 12.57 -2.16
C TYR A 119 -7.01 12.61 -2.65
N ALA A 120 -6.11 11.82 -2.07
CA ALA A 120 -4.76 11.67 -2.60
C ALA A 120 -4.80 10.81 -3.87
N PRO A 121 -4.18 11.23 -4.98
CA PRO A 121 -4.16 10.45 -6.21
C PRO A 121 -3.37 9.15 -6.01
N ARG A 122 -3.92 8.03 -6.46
CA ARG A 122 -3.33 6.71 -6.31
C ARG A 122 -3.10 5.98 -7.63
N LYS A 123 -3.87 6.31 -8.64
CA LYS A 123 -3.73 5.73 -9.98
C LYS A 123 -2.62 6.42 -10.75
N SER A 124 -1.91 5.66 -11.57
CA SER A 124 -0.77 6.16 -12.33
C SER A 124 -1.12 7.37 -13.21
N ASP A 125 -2.24 7.32 -13.90
CA ASP A 125 -2.73 8.40 -14.76
C ASP A 125 -3.08 9.67 -13.98
N GLU A 126 -3.69 9.53 -12.79
CA GLU A 126 -3.97 10.64 -11.89
C GLU A 126 -2.69 11.30 -11.38
N ILE A 127 -1.70 10.50 -10.97
CA ILE A 127 -0.38 10.95 -10.49
C ILE A 127 0.37 11.64 -11.63
N GLU A 128 0.46 11.01 -12.81
CA GLU A 128 1.14 11.57 -13.99
C GLU A 128 0.52 12.90 -14.44
N ASN A 129 -0.81 13.01 -14.38
CA ASN A 129 -1.52 14.25 -14.70
C ASN A 129 -1.29 15.33 -13.64
N LEU A 130 -1.20 14.95 -12.37
CA LEU A 130 -0.86 15.91 -11.31
C LEU A 130 0.57 16.41 -11.45
N MET A 131 1.53 15.54 -11.78
CA MET A 131 2.94 15.89 -11.98
C MET A 131 3.18 16.87 -13.15
N LYS A 132 2.26 16.96 -14.12
CA LYS A 132 2.31 17.94 -15.21
C LYS A 132 1.93 19.36 -14.76
N LYS A 133 1.30 19.52 -13.60
CA LYS A 133 0.90 20.81 -13.07
C LYS A 133 2.06 21.47 -12.34
N SER A 134 2.17 22.79 -12.43
CA SER A 134 3.10 23.54 -11.58
C SER A 134 2.73 23.39 -10.10
N SER A 135 3.73 23.20 -9.25
CA SER A 135 3.49 23.14 -7.80
C SER A 135 2.95 24.49 -7.30
N PRO A 136 1.90 24.49 -6.46
CA PRO A 136 1.46 25.73 -5.79
C PRO A 136 2.53 26.33 -4.87
N LEU A 137 3.59 25.54 -4.57
CA LEU A 137 4.72 25.99 -3.77
C LEU A 137 5.87 26.57 -4.61
N THR A 138 5.74 26.65 -5.93
CA THR A 138 6.80 27.16 -6.82
C THR A 138 7.19 28.60 -6.44
N ASP A 139 6.22 29.42 -6.03
CA ASP A 139 6.41 30.83 -5.64
C ASP A 139 6.49 31.01 -4.11
N PHE A 140 6.54 29.89 -3.35
CA PHE A 140 6.61 29.96 -1.89
C PHE A 140 8.03 30.30 -1.44
N ILE A 141 8.18 31.49 -0.85
CA ILE A 141 9.44 31.94 -0.26
C ILE A 141 9.41 31.64 1.24
N LEU A 142 10.31 30.76 1.69
CA LEU A 142 10.47 30.50 3.12
C LEU A 142 10.80 31.83 3.86
N PRO A 143 10.14 32.10 5.01
CA PRO A 143 10.56 33.20 5.88
C PRO A 143 12.03 33.04 6.25
N LYS A 144 12.80 34.14 6.18
CA LYS A 144 14.15 34.14 6.75
C LYS A 144 14.00 33.98 8.25
N LEU A 145 14.59 32.94 8.82
CA LEU A 145 14.73 32.74 10.25
C LEU A 145 15.68 33.79 10.83
#